data_ac876ac7d7343046807e20374bdc0257
#
_entry.id   ac876ac7d7343046807e20374bdc0257
#
_cell.length_a   1.000
_cell.length_b   1.000
_cell.length_c   1.000
_cell.angle_alpha   90.00
_cell.angle_beta   90.00
_cell.angle_gamma   90.00
#
_symmetry.space_group_name_H-M   'P 1'
#
loop_
_entity.id
_entity.type
_entity.pdbx_description
1 polymer ?
#
loop_
_entity_poly.entity_id
_entity_poly.type
_entity_poly.pdbx_seq_one_letter_code
_entity_poly.pdbx_strand_id
1 'polypeptide(L)'
;MASILWACWDGGGNLTPSIGIARVLEERGHHVQFFGRPEMVGRVDAAGLTATAFHHARTDLDRYSFLPLPTVFGYTSSPAVGAELVAIVAERKPDVVVVDAMFSAALDVAPRFGRPTVVMLHTFFDHLVDMWRGNFTMQGESRKRAGLWDCRAWTRSGVSATCSTSTPSRRSTARR
;
A
#
# COMPACT_ATOMS: atom_id res chain seq x y z
N MET A 1 25.72 -3.88 0.78
CA MET A 1 24.87 -3.06 1.66
C MET A 1 23.76 -2.47 0.78
N ALA A 2 22.51 -2.65 1.14
CA ALA A 2 21.36 -2.12 0.40
C ALA A 2 20.44 -1.36 1.34
N SER A 3 19.78 -0.30 0.84
CA SER A 3 18.72 0.43 1.53
C SER A 3 17.36 -0.13 1.13
N ILE A 4 16.55 -0.50 2.09
CA ILE A 4 15.26 -1.16 1.91
C ILE A 4 14.19 -0.29 2.54
N LEU A 5 13.21 0.12 1.72
CA LEU A 5 12.01 0.78 2.21
C LEU A 5 10.90 -0.25 2.34
N TRP A 6 10.30 -0.37 3.50
CA TRP A 6 9.25 -1.35 3.79
C TRP A 6 7.91 -0.65 4.06
N ALA A 7 7.03 -0.66 3.08
CA ALA A 7 5.65 -0.19 3.25
C ALA A 7 4.81 -1.29 3.92
N CYS A 8 4.59 -1.14 5.22
CA CYS A 8 3.97 -2.16 6.05
C CYS A 8 2.53 -1.80 6.41
N TRP A 9 1.67 -2.80 6.30
CA TRP A 9 0.35 -2.77 6.90
C TRP A 9 0.39 -3.47 8.26
N ASP A 10 0.01 -2.77 9.34
CA ASP A 10 -0.11 -3.38 10.66
C ASP A 10 -1.54 -3.88 10.87
N GLY A 11 -1.80 -5.11 10.44
CA GLY A 11 -3.05 -5.84 10.64
C GLY A 11 -3.05 -6.72 11.88
N GLY A 12 -2.07 -6.58 12.78
CA GLY A 12 -1.91 -7.34 14.01
C GLY A 12 -0.94 -8.51 13.92
N GLY A 13 -1.07 -9.40 12.93
CA GLY A 13 -0.23 -10.61 12.81
C GLY A 13 0.98 -10.47 11.89
N ASN A 14 0.99 -9.51 10.99
CA ASN A 14 1.98 -9.37 9.93
C ASN A 14 3.20 -8.50 10.31
N LEU A 15 3.08 -7.57 11.25
CA LEU A 15 4.19 -6.70 11.63
C LEU A 15 5.31 -7.47 12.35
N THR A 16 4.98 -8.40 13.24
CA THR A 16 5.99 -9.18 14.01
C THR A 16 6.93 -9.98 13.11
N PRO A 17 6.47 -10.79 12.14
CA PRO A 17 7.38 -11.46 11.21
C PRO A 17 8.15 -10.49 10.32
N SER A 18 7.56 -9.35 9.92
CA SER A 18 8.25 -8.31 9.17
C SER A 18 9.44 -7.72 9.96
N ILE A 19 9.24 -7.42 11.24
CA ILE A 19 10.31 -6.99 12.15
C ILE A 19 11.41 -8.06 12.26
N GLY A 20 11.04 -9.33 12.40
CA GLY A 20 12.00 -10.43 12.48
C GLY A 20 12.89 -10.53 11.23
N ILE A 21 12.30 -10.42 10.04
CA ILE A 21 13.05 -10.43 8.79
C ILE A 21 13.93 -9.18 8.67
N ALA A 22 13.41 -8.00 9.00
CA ALA A 22 14.15 -6.74 8.93
C ALA A 22 15.41 -6.77 9.85
N ARG A 23 15.30 -7.33 11.05
CA ARG A 23 16.44 -7.50 11.94
C ARG A 23 17.54 -8.36 11.33
N VAL A 24 17.17 -9.49 10.70
CA VAL A 24 18.14 -10.34 9.99
C VAL A 24 18.80 -9.59 8.83
N LEU A 25 18.05 -8.73 8.13
CA LEU A 25 18.60 -7.90 7.06
C LEU A 25 19.58 -6.85 7.60
N GLU A 26 19.25 -6.19 8.70
CA GLU A 26 20.16 -5.23 9.38
C GLU A 26 21.44 -5.94 9.89
N GLU A 27 21.32 -7.11 10.50
CA GLU A 27 22.47 -7.93 10.93
C GLU A 27 23.40 -8.33 9.77
N ARG A 28 22.85 -8.40 8.54
CA ARG A 28 23.61 -8.65 7.30
C ARG A 28 24.15 -7.38 6.66
N GLY A 29 24.00 -6.23 7.32
CA GLY A 29 24.53 -4.94 6.88
C GLY A 29 23.65 -4.22 5.84
N HIS A 30 22.38 -4.58 5.70
CA HIS A 30 21.42 -3.79 4.97
C HIS A 30 20.81 -2.74 5.92
N HIS A 31 20.17 -1.72 5.35
CA HIS A 31 19.43 -0.72 6.13
C HIS A 31 17.95 -0.79 5.79
N VAL A 32 17.11 -1.01 6.81
CA VAL A 32 15.65 -1.18 6.64
C VAL A 32 14.90 -0.05 7.32
N GLN A 33 14.07 0.66 6.57
CA GLN A 33 13.19 1.70 7.07
C GLN A 33 11.73 1.34 6.82
N PHE A 34 10.95 1.26 7.88
CA PHE A 34 9.52 0.99 7.79
C PHE A 34 8.71 2.26 7.57
N PHE A 35 7.67 2.14 6.76
CA PHE A 35 6.62 3.14 6.58
C PHE A 35 5.25 2.49 6.79
N GLY A 36 4.42 3.12 7.59
CA GLY A 36 3.08 2.62 7.87
C GLY A 36 2.26 3.62 8.68
N ARG A 37 1.29 3.13 9.44
CA ARG A 37 0.48 3.99 10.29
C ARG A 37 1.21 4.35 11.59
N PRO A 38 0.79 5.46 12.26
CA PRO A 38 1.46 5.95 13.47
C PRO A 38 1.59 4.91 14.58
N GLU A 39 0.59 4.04 14.75
CA GLU A 39 0.52 3.08 15.85
C GLU A 39 1.60 1.98 15.76
N MET A 40 2.15 1.74 14.57
CA MET A 40 3.22 0.74 14.42
C MET A 40 4.61 1.28 14.78
N VAL A 41 4.82 2.62 14.74
CA VAL A 41 6.15 3.24 14.89
C VAL A 41 6.80 2.80 16.19
N GLY A 42 6.12 2.97 17.33
CA GLY A 42 6.67 2.60 18.63
C GLY A 42 7.04 1.11 18.78
N ARG A 43 6.34 0.22 18.05
CA ARG A 43 6.66 -1.22 18.07
C ARG A 43 7.92 -1.54 17.26
N VAL A 44 8.12 -0.85 16.14
CA VAL A 44 9.30 -1.00 15.28
C VAL A 44 10.53 -0.39 15.98
N ASP A 45 10.38 0.81 16.56
CA ASP A 45 11.45 1.48 17.31
C ASP A 45 11.88 0.67 18.53
N ALA A 46 10.93 0.06 19.25
CA ALA A 46 11.24 -0.84 20.37
C ALA A 46 12.01 -2.10 19.95
N ALA A 47 11.95 -2.48 18.68
CA ALA A 47 12.74 -3.57 18.12
C ALA A 47 14.13 -3.13 17.62
N GLY A 48 14.51 -1.86 17.79
CA GLY A 48 15.78 -1.28 17.36
C GLY A 48 15.85 -0.98 15.86
N LEU A 49 14.69 -0.87 15.18
CA LEU A 49 14.57 -0.56 13.76
C LEU A 49 14.01 0.85 13.59
N THR A 50 14.12 1.40 12.38
CA THR A 50 13.61 2.74 12.07
C THR A 50 12.22 2.66 11.43
N ALA A 51 11.28 3.45 11.95
CA ALA A 51 9.95 3.58 11.36
C ALA A 51 9.50 5.04 11.21
N THR A 52 8.70 5.30 10.18
CA THR A 52 8.08 6.60 9.93
C THR A 52 6.60 6.39 9.61
N ALA A 53 5.74 7.20 10.22
CA ALA A 53 4.32 7.19 9.88
C ALA A 53 4.08 7.92 8.57
N PHE A 54 3.17 7.39 7.73
CA PHE A 54 2.63 8.15 6.62
C PHE A 54 1.84 9.35 7.15
N HIS A 55 2.07 10.51 6.57
CA HIS A 55 1.36 11.74 6.93
C HIS A 55 -0.16 11.61 6.69
N HIS A 56 -0.54 11.06 5.54
CA HIS A 56 -1.93 10.90 5.14
C HIS A 56 -2.63 9.71 5.79
N ALA A 57 -1.93 8.85 6.53
CA ALA A 57 -2.56 7.73 7.23
C ALA A 57 -3.53 8.19 8.34
N ARG A 58 -3.39 9.42 8.84
CA ARG A 58 -4.28 9.99 9.87
C ARG A 58 -5.57 10.57 9.34
N THR A 59 -5.56 11.10 8.12
CA THR A 59 -6.72 11.84 7.56
C THR A 59 -7.81 10.94 7.05
N ASP A 60 -7.51 9.69 6.71
CA ASP A 60 -8.49 8.75 6.19
C ASP A 60 -9.23 7.96 7.28
N LEU A 61 -8.72 7.93 8.50
CA LEU A 61 -9.38 7.27 9.64
C LEU A 61 -10.71 7.97 10.02
N ASP A 62 -10.78 9.28 9.91
CA ASP A 62 -11.97 10.05 10.31
C ASP A 62 -13.14 9.91 9.34
N ARG A 63 -12.90 9.57 8.08
CA ARG A 63 -13.95 9.42 7.06
C ARG A 63 -14.69 8.06 7.11
N TYR A 64 -14.12 7.07 7.78
CA TYR A 64 -14.63 5.70 7.80
C TYR A 64 -15.06 5.23 9.19
N SER A 65 -15.30 6.15 10.13
CA SER A 65 -15.59 5.88 11.54
C SER A 65 -16.90 5.12 11.82
N PHE A 66 -17.71 4.83 10.80
CA PHE A 66 -18.99 4.15 10.98
C PHE A 66 -18.96 2.61 11.00
N LEU A 67 -17.82 1.99 10.69
CA LEU A 67 -17.69 0.53 10.69
C LEU A 67 -16.38 0.09 11.35
N PRO A 68 -16.36 -0.92 12.24
CA PRO A 68 -15.15 -1.37 12.95
C PRO A 68 -14.06 -1.97 12.03
N LEU A 69 -14.41 -2.39 10.80
CA LEU A 69 -13.49 -2.94 9.80
C LEU A 69 -12.85 -1.89 8.87
N PRO A 70 -13.48 -0.75 8.54
CA PRO A 70 -12.93 0.22 7.61
C PRO A 70 -11.67 0.94 8.07
N THR A 71 -11.47 1.11 9.38
CA THR A 71 -10.30 1.80 9.93
C THR A 71 -9.00 1.06 9.64
N VAL A 72 -9.04 -0.27 9.56
CA VAL A 72 -7.87 -1.11 9.27
C VAL A 72 -7.52 -1.10 7.78
N PHE A 73 -8.51 -0.99 6.91
CA PHE A 73 -8.32 -1.00 5.46
C PHE A 73 -8.31 0.40 4.83
N GLY A 74 -8.77 1.43 5.56
CA GLY A 74 -8.92 2.78 5.03
C GLY A 74 -7.61 3.34 4.47
N TYR A 75 -6.56 3.38 5.28
CA TYR A 75 -5.29 3.94 4.84
C TYR A 75 -4.56 3.05 3.80
N THR A 76 -4.72 1.72 3.88
CA THR A 76 -4.08 0.79 2.94
C THR A 76 -4.64 0.90 1.53
N SER A 77 -5.80 1.50 1.36
CA SER A 77 -6.47 1.73 0.08
C SER A 77 -6.48 3.21 -0.32
N SER A 78 -5.86 4.09 0.48
CA SER A 78 -5.87 5.53 0.26
C SER A 78 -4.98 5.95 -0.90
N PRO A 79 -5.52 6.60 -1.96
CA PRO A 79 -4.71 7.17 -3.03
C PRO A 79 -3.71 8.22 -2.53
N ALA A 80 -4.03 8.94 -1.45
CA ALA A 80 -3.14 9.94 -0.85
C ALA A 80 -1.91 9.28 -0.24
N VAL A 81 -2.08 8.15 0.47
CA VAL A 81 -0.96 7.36 1.00
C VAL A 81 -0.13 6.75 -0.14
N GLY A 82 -0.77 6.27 -1.21
CA GLY A 82 -0.06 5.79 -2.39
C GLY A 82 0.80 6.89 -3.04
N ALA A 83 0.25 8.09 -3.20
CA ALA A 83 0.98 9.24 -3.74
C ALA A 83 2.15 9.66 -2.83
N GLU A 84 1.94 9.68 -1.52
CA GLU A 84 2.98 9.94 -0.53
C GLU A 84 4.11 8.91 -0.62
N LEU A 85 3.79 7.62 -0.75
CA LEU A 85 4.80 6.57 -0.90
C LEU A 85 5.64 6.76 -2.17
N VAL A 86 5.04 7.17 -3.29
CA VAL A 86 5.79 7.50 -4.52
C VAL A 86 6.77 8.64 -4.26
N ALA A 87 6.34 9.70 -3.56
CA ALA A 87 7.21 10.83 -3.23
C ALA A 87 8.36 10.40 -2.32
N ILE A 88 8.09 9.58 -1.30
CA ILE A 88 9.10 9.03 -0.38
C ILE A 88 10.13 8.19 -1.14
N VAL A 89 9.68 7.29 -2.04
CA VAL A 89 10.59 6.46 -2.85
C VAL A 89 11.46 7.32 -3.77
N ALA A 90 10.89 8.37 -4.37
CA ALA A 90 11.64 9.30 -5.23
C ALA A 90 12.69 10.10 -4.44
N GLU A 91 12.37 10.51 -3.21
CA GLU A 91 13.28 11.24 -2.32
C GLU A 91 14.39 10.33 -1.76
N ARG A 92 14.00 9.19 -1.16
CA ARG A 92 14.91 8.30 -0.43
C ARG A 92 15.74 7.42 -1.34
N LYS A 93 15.26 7.16 -2.55
CA LYS A 93 15.91 6.33 -3.57
C LYS A 93 16.38 4.96 -3.03
N PRO A 94 15.51 4.19 -2.37
CA PRO A 94 15.91 2.88 -1.84
C PRO A 94 16.34 1.96 -2.97
N ASP A 95 17.19 0.97 -2.64
CA ASP A 95 17.59 -0.06 -3.60
C ASP A 95 16.44 -1.04 -3.86
N VAL A 96 15.62 -1.30 -2.84
CA VAL A 96 14.46 -2.20 -2.89
C VAL A 96 13.29 -1.60 -2.13
N VAL A 97 12.07 -1.76 -2.67
CA VAL A 97 10.82 -1.45 -1.95
C VAL A 97 10.13 -2.76 -1.60
N VAL A 98 9.87 -2.99 -0.32
CA VAL A 98 9.04 -4.10 0.15
C VAL A 98 7.64 -3.58 0.45
N VAL A 99 6.62 -4.23 -0.08
CA VAL A 99 5.22 -3.85 0.09
C VAL A 99 4.45 -5.02 0.69
N ASP A 100 3.72 -4.77 1.76
CA ASP A 100 2.79 -5.76 2.30
C ASP A 100 1.67 -6.05 1.30
N ALA A 101 1.34 -7.33 1.11
CA ALA A 101 0.32 -7.79 0.17
C ALA A 101 -1.07 -7.18 0.42
N MET A 102 -1.36 -6.79 1.65
CA MET A 102 -2.64 -6.16 2.02
C MET A 102 -2.62 -4.64 1.84
N PHE A 103 -1.50 -4.06 1.40
CA PHE A 103 -1.38 -2.63 1.18
C PHE A 103 -1.69 -2.25 -0.27
N SER A 104 -2.97 -2.27 -0.63
CA SER A 104 -3.42 -2.08 -2.01
C SER A 104 -2.99 -0.75 -2.62
N ALA A 105 -3.00 0.36 -1.87
CA ALA A 105 -2.55 1.67 -2.37
C ALA A 105 -1.07 1.66 -2.77
N ALA A 106 -0.24 0.92 -2.04
CA ALA A 106 1.18 0.77 -2.38
C ALA A 106 1.38 -0.13 -3.60
N LEU A 107 0.63 -1.23 -3.71
CA LEU A 107 0.66 -2.13 -4.87
C LEU A 107 0.21 -1.41 -6.16
N ASP A 108 -0.82 -0.58 -6.08
CA ASP A 108 -1.34 0.20 -7.21
C ASP A 108 -0.30 1.17 -7.80
N VAL A 109 0.56 1.73 -6.94
CA VAL A 109 1.58 2.69 -7.37
C VAL A 109 2.96 2.07 -7.57
N ALA A 110 3.16 0.79 -7.24
CA ALA A 110 4.44 0.10 -7.34
C ALA A 110 5.13 0.24 -8.72
N PRO A 111 4.41 0.19 -9.87
CA PRO A 111 5.03 0.42 -11.18
C PRO A 111 5.71 1.80 -11.33
N ARG A 112 5.35 2.78 -10.49
CA ARG A 112 5.87 4.14 -10.51
C ARG A 112 7.14 4.31 -9.68
N PHE A 113 7.54 3.33 -8.88
CA PHE A 113 8.72 3.43 -8.02
C PHE A 113 10.03 3.46 -8.82
N GLY A 114 10.06 2.84 -10.01
CA GLY A 114 11.30 2.69 -10.78
C GLY A 114 12.39 1.92 -10.01
N ARG A 115 11.98 1.07 -9.07
CA ARG A 115 12.82 0.27 -8.16
C ARG A 115 12.32 -1.17 -8.09
N PRO A 116 13.19 -2.16 -7.87
CA PRO A 116 12.77 -3.51 -7.56
C PRO A 116 11.76 -3.50 -6.41
N THR A 117 10.62 -4.17 -6.62
CA THR A 117 9.56 -4.25 -5.61
C THR A 117 9.33 -5.70 -5.23
N VAL A 118 9.34 -5.96 -3.93
CA VAL A 118 9.04 -7.27 -3.33
C VAL A 118 7.70 -7.19 -2.63
N VAL A 119 6.80 -8.10 -2.93
CA VAL A 119 5.51 -8.22 -2.23
C VAL A 119 5.65 -9.23 -1.10
N MET A 120 5.43 -8.77 0.13
CA MET A 120 5.47 -9.63 1.32
C MET A 120 4.11 -10.27 1.56
N LEU A 121 4.08 -11.59 1.54
CA LEU A 121 2.91 -12.41 1.82
C LEU A 121 3.01 -13.01 3.23
N HIS A 122 1.97 -12.83 4.04
CA HIS A 122 1.92 -13.33 5.41
C HIS A 122 0.95 -14.52 5.59
N THR A 123 0.48 -15.09 4.49
CA THR A 123 -0.48 -16.20 4.49
C THR A 123 -0.25 -17.10 3.26
N PHE A 124 -1.03 -18.16 3.13
CA PHE A 124 -0.99 -19.02 1.95
C PHE A 124 -1.48 -18.25 0.72
N PHE A 125 -0.73 -18.36 -0.37
CA PHE A 125 -1.00 -17.60 -1.59
C PHE A 125 -2.43 -17.80 -2.13
N ASP A 126 -2.89 -19.05 -2.20
CA ASP A 126 -4.25 -19.36 -2.70
C ASP A 126 -5.33 -18.73 -1.83
N HIS A 127 -5.16 -18.81 -0.49
CA HIS A 127 -6.08 -18.14 0.45
C HIS A 127 -6.08 -16.63 0.25
N LEU A 128 -4.92 -16.04 0.03
CA LEU A 128 -4.80 -14.61 -0.25
C LEU A 128 -5.51 -14.22 -1.55
N VAL A 129 -5.37 -15.03 -2.61
CA VAL A 129 -6.05 -14.80 -3.89
C VAL A 129 -7.57 -14.84 -3.73
N ASP A 130 -8.09 -15.79 -2.98
CA ASP A 130 -9.53 -15.90 -2.73
C ASP A 130 -10.05 -14.76 -1.85
N MET A 131 -9.30 -14.38 -0.82
CA MET A 131 -9.60 -13.22 0.01
C MET A 131 -9.55 -11.92 -0.81
N TRP A 132 -8.58 -11.78 -1.70
CA TRP A 132 -8.49 -10.63 -2.60
C TRP A 132 -9.68 -10.56 -3.56
N ARG A 133 -10.10 -11.67 -4.16
CA ARG A 133 -11.30 -11.69 -5.01
C ARG A 133 -12.52 -11.15 -4.29
N GLY A 134 -12.72 -11.53 -3.01
CA GLY A 134 -13.80 -11.02 -2.17
C GLY A 134 -13.61 -9.55 -1.77
N ASN A 135 -12.44 -9.17 -1.25
CA ASN A 135 -12.16 -7.83 -0.76
C ASN A 135 -12.02 -6.78 -1.87
N PHE A 136 -11.46 -7.15 -3.03
CA PHE A 136 -11.38 -6.24 -4.17
C PHE A 136 -12.75 -5.93 -4.75
N THR A 137 -13.72 -6.84 -4.66
CA THR A 137 -15.10 -6.53 -5.03
C THR A 137 -15.66 -5.43 -4.13
N MET A 138 -15.44 -5.51 -2.81
CA MET A 138 -15.87 -4.47 -1.86
C MET A 138 -15.12 -3.16 -2.01
N GLN A 139 -13.80 -3.19 -2.18
CA GLN A 139 -12.97 -2.00 -2.41
C GLN A 139 -13.23 -1.40 -3.80
N GLY A 140 -13.45 -2.24 -4.81
CA GLY A 140 -13.82 -1.81 -6.15
C GLY A 140 -15.12 -1.05 -6.18
N GLU A 141 -16.13 -1.46 -5.42
CA GLU A 141 -17.40 -0.72 -5.29
C GLU A 141 -17.22 0.62 -4.57
N SER A 142 -16.41 0.67 -3.51
CA SER A 142 -16.07 1.92 -2.82
C SER A 142 -15.33 2.90 -3.74
N ARG A 143 -14.42 2.41 -4.56
CA ARG A 143 -13.65 3.20 -5.52
C ARG A 143 -14.46 3.66 -6.72
N LYS A 144 -15.39 2.83 -7.21
CA LYS A 144 -16.37 3.23 -8.25
C LYS A 144 -17.26 4.37 -7.77
N ARG A 145 -17.76 4.31 -6.53
CA ARG A 145 -18.54 5.39 -5.91
C ARG A 145 -17.73 6.68 -5.74
N ALA A 146 -16.42 6.57 -5.56
CA ALA A 146 -15.51 7.72 -5.49
C ALA A 146 -15.05 8.22 -6.87
N GLY A 147 -15.49 7.61 -7.99
CA GLY A 147 -15.10 8.00 -9.35
C GLY A 147 -13.64 7.73 -9.72
N LEU A 148 -12.96 6.88 -8.96
CA LEU A 148 -11.50 6.72 -9.03
C LEU A 148 -11.02 5.52 -9.86
N TRP A 149 -11.90 4.54 -10.25
CA TRP A 149 -11.45 3.31 -10.91
C TRP A 149 -12.47 2.69 -11.86
N ASP A 150 -11.97 2.20 -13.00
CA ASP A 150 -12.66 1.21 -13.83
C ASP A 150 -11.97 -0.17 -13.66
N CYS A 151 -12.57 -1.02 -12.82
CA CYS A 151 -12.03 -2.34 -12.46
C CYS A 151 -12.18 -3.42 -13.53
N ARG A 152 -12.73 -3.13 -14.72
CA ARG A 152 -12.97 -4.14 -15.77
C ARG A 152 -11.69 -4.67 -16.42
N ALA A 153 -10.58 -3.94 -16.29
CA ALA A 153 -9.28 -4.34 -16.84
C ALA A 153 -8.60 -5.45 -16.02
N TRP A 154 -8.88 -5.55 -14.72
CA TRP A 154 -8.16 -6.44 -13.81
C TRP A 154 -8.62 -7.91 -13.85
N THR A 155 -9.88 -8.15 -14.19
CA THR A 155 -10.48 -9.50 -14.18
C THR A 155 -10.22 -10.32 -15.44
N ARG A 156 -9.66 -9.75 -16.51
CA ARG A 156 -9.45 -10.44 -17.79
C ARG A 156 -8.02 -10.79 -18.13
N SER A 157 -7.04 -10.21 -17.48
CA SER A 157 -5.63 -10.49 -17.75
C SER A 157 -4.94 -10.91 -16.46
N GLY A 158 -4.65 -12.21 -16.30
CA GLY A 158 -3.84 -12.67 -15.20
C GLY A 158 -2.55 -11.86 -15.07
N VAL A 159 -2.34 -11.23 -13.93
CA VAL A 159 -1.09 -10.63 -13.41
C VAL A 159 -0.44 -9.49 -14.22
N SER A 160 -0.96 -9.07 -15.36
CA SER A 160 -0.39 -7.92 -16.11
C SER A 160 -1.49 -6.95 -16.52
N ALA A 161 -1.81 -5.98 -15.66
CA ALA A 161 -2.69 -4.88 -16.00
C ALA A 161 -1.99 -3.55 -15.78
N THR A 162 -1.63 -2.90 -16.87
CA THR A 162 -1.34 -1.47 -16.88
C THR A 162 -2.64 -0.70 -16.69
N CYS A 163 -2.79 -0.03 -15.57
CA CYS A 163 -3.93 0.84 -15.31
C CYS A 163 -3.76 2.14 -16.10
N SER A 164 -4.57 2.34 -17.14
CA SER A 164 -4.65 3.63 -17.84
C SER A 164 -5.62 4.55 -17.07
N THR A 165 -5.10 5.66 -16.55
CA THR A 165 -5.92 6.75 -16.02
C THR A 165 -6.58 7.48 -17.18
N SER A 166 -7.86 7.18 -17.46
CA SER A 166 -8.64 8.02 -18.35
C SER A 166 -9.09 9.28 -17.59
N THR A 167 -8.45 10.38 -17.89
CA THR A 167 -8.92 11.71 -17.48
C THR A 167 -10.27 11.97 -18.16
N PRO A 168 -11.36 12.30 -17.43
CA PRO A 168 -12.60 12.63 -18.08
C PRO A 168 -12.43 13.94 -18.86
N SER A 169 -12.58 13.86 -20.19
CA SER A 169 -12.61 15.05 -21.04
C SER A 169 -13.82 15.91 -20.66
N ARG A 170 -13.59 17.14 -20.22
CA ARG A 170 -14.63 18.15 -20.06
C ARG A 170 -15.27 18.39 -21.43
N ARG A 171 -16.48 17.88 -21.64
CA ARG A 171 -17.32 18.35 -22.75
C ARG A 171 -17.72 19.80 -22.47
N SER A 172 -17.15 20.71 -23.25
CA SER A 172 -17.60 22.08 -23.37
C SER A 172 -18.99 22.07 -23.99
N THR A 173 -20.02 22.36 -23.20
CA THR A 173 -21.32 22.73 -23.74
C THR A 173 -21.29 24.22 -24.09
N ALA A 174 -20.92 24.52 -25.30
CA ALA A 174 -21.26 25.82 -25.90
C ALA A 174 -22.75 25.82 -26.21
N ARG A 175 -23.53 26.59 -25.47
CA ARG A 175 -24.91 27.00 -25.87
C ARG A 175 -24.81 28.14 -26.88
N ARG A 176 -25.43 27.97 -28.01
CA ARG A 176 -25.97 29.05 -28.87
C ARG A 176 -27.38 29.39 -28.42
#